data_9e92b427ecdfcbabfbf936a576c1292a
#
_entry.id   9e92b427ecdfcbabfbf936a576c1292a
#
_cell.length_a   1.000
_cell.length_b   1.000
_cell.length_c   1.000
_cell.angle_alpha   90.00
_cell.angle_beta   90.00
_cell.angle_gamma   90.00
#
_symmetry.space_group_name_H-M   'P 1'
#
loop_
_entity.id
_entity.type
_entity.pdbx_description
1 polymer ?
#
loop_
_entity_poly.entity_id
_entity_poly.type
_entity_poly.pdbx_seq_one_letter_code
_entity_poly.pdbx_strand_id
1 'polypeptide(L)'
;MNQSQLPGIDILLIIAVATVLIGIVFYTRRPPKIRVGKSNITAQDSASILKLFADDTKSFDFRVKEDATQVTVALHTFTNRKWAEPVSLADFTDLESGKYRLIIRRVGTIVDIYLCSNADYTRVVHITSSIAPEHLDALSECRVVGQFELSDCKAAIGDDSRTPLWVLLGRKQGTLTVTQDYQHSGGTTGFAIILQFR
;
A
#
# COMPACT_ATOMS: atom_id res chain seq x y z
N MET A 1 -26.78 50.99 43.32
CA MET A 1 -26.71 50.81 41.85
C MET A 1 -25.59 49.82 41.58
N ASN A 2 -25.96 48.55 41.47
CA ASN A 2 -25.00 47.50 41.09
C ASN A 2 -25.18 47.23 39.62
N GLN A 3 -24.17 47.58 38.85
CA GLN A 3 -24.08 47.22 37.43
C GLN A 3 -23.70 45.75 37.34
N SER A 4 -24.61 44.96 36.86
CA SER A 4 -24.40 43.60 36.41
C SER A 4 -23.49 43.63 35.15
N GLN A 5 -22.21 43.32 35.34
CA GLN A 5 -21.30 43.13 34.25
C GLN A 5 -21.40 41.68 33.76
N LEU A 6 -21.90 41.55 32.55
CA LEU A 6 -21.40 40.76 31.43
C LEU A 6 -21.69 39.27 31.34
N PRO A 7 -22.75 38.90 30.64
CA PRO A 7 -22.86 37.53 30.05
C PRO A 7 -22.00 37.31 28.79
N GLY A 8 -21.39 38.38 28.23
CA GLY A 8 -20.69 38.27 26.96
C GLY A 8 -19.30 37.60 26.99
N ILE A 9 -18.58 37.79 28.11
CA ILE A 9 -17.22 37.21 28.23
C ILE A 9 -17.31 35.69 28.48
N ASP A 10 -18.29 35.24 29.26
CA ASP A 10 -18.49 33.81 29.51
C ASP A 10 -18.91 33.05 28.23
N ILE A 11 -19.73 33.67 27.38
CA ILE A 11 -20.16 33.08 26.12
C ILE A 11 -18.98 32.93 25.15
N LEU A 12 -18.11 33.93 25.05
CA LEU A 12 -16.92 33.88 24.20
C LEU A 12 -15.92 32.81 24.69
N LEU A 13 -15.76 32.69 26.01
CA LEU A 13 -14.90 31.68 26.62
C LEU A 13 -15.44 30.25 26.32
N ILE A 14 -16.75 30.05 26.47
CA ILE A 14 -17.40 28.77 26.18
C ILE A 14 -17.24 28.39 24.69
N ILE A 15 -17.43 29.37 23.78
CA ILE A 15 -17.24 29.13 22.35
C ILE A 15 -15.78 28.77 22.03
N ALA A 16 -14.82 29.50 22.65
CA ALA A 16 -13.40 29.19 22.43
C ALA A 16 -13.03 27.79 22.95
N VAL A 17 -13.48 27.41 24.14
CA VAL A 17 -13.25 26.07 24.70
C VAL A 17 -13.93 24.98 23.86
N ALA A 18 -15.17 25.20 23.44
CA ALA A 18 -15.87 24.27 22.55
C ALA A 18 -15.16 24.08 21.20
N THR A 19 -14.65 25.15 20.61
CA THR A 19 -13.90 25.11 19.34
C THR A 19 -12.60 24.31 19.49
N VAL A 20 -11.88 24.52 20.61
CA VAL A 20 -10.65 23.76 20.89
C VAL A 20 -10.97 22.27 21.12
N LEU A 21 -12.02 21.95 21.87
CA LEU A 21 -12.43 20.56 22.10
C LEU A 21 -12.87 19.87 20.81
N ILE A 22 -13.65 20.56 19.97
CA ILE A 22 -14.02 20.05 18.64
C ILE A 22 -12.77 19.83 17.78
N GLY A 23 -11.82 20.77 17.79
CA GLY A 23 -10.55 20.63 17.10
C GLY A 23 -9.74 19.42 17.55
N ILE A 24 -9.67 19.18 18.86
CA ILE A 24 -8.99 18.01 19.44
C ILE A 24 -9.71 16.72 19.04
N VAL A 25 -11.05 16.67 19.11
CA VAL A 25 -11.83 15.50 18.70
C VAL A 25 -11.66 15.21 17.21
N PHE A 26 -11.65 16.23 16.35
CA PHE A 26 -11.38 16.06 14.93
C PHE A 26 -9.94 15.62 14.64
N TYR A 27 -8.99 16.11 15.42
CA TYR A 27 -7.59 15.72 15.28
C TYR A 27 -7.34 14.27 15.73
N THR A 28 -7.94 13.86 16.84
CA THR A 28 -7.81 12.50 17.40
C THR A 28 -8.61 11.46 16.63
N ARG A 29 -9.72 11.85 15.99
CA ARG A 29 -10.54 10.96 15.12
C ARG A 29 -10.06 10.87 13.68
N ARG A 30 -9.00 11.56 13.29
CA ARG A 30 -8.43 11.33 11.96
C ARG A 30 -7.89 9.91 11.91
N PRO A 31 -8.37 9.09 10.95
CA PRO A 31 -7.84 7.74 10.80
C PRO A 31 -6.32 7.81 10.63
N PRO A 32 -5.60 6.88 11.24
CA PRO A 32 -4.16 6.86 11.17
C PRO A 32 -3.73 6.72 9.72
N LYS A 33 -2.98 7.69 9.23
CA LYS A 33 -2.41 7.63 7.88
C LYS A 33 -1.24 6.66 7.90
N ILE A 34 -1.43 5.47 7.37
CA ILE A 34 -0.35 4.52 7.13
C ILE A 34 0.43 4.99 5.90
N ARG A 35 1.74 5.04 6.00
CA ARG A 35 2.61 5.44 4.90
C ARG A 35 3.32 4.20 4.38
N VAL A 36 3.14 3.92 3.10
CA VAL A 36 3.90 2.91 2.37
C VAL A 36 4.80 3.64 1.38
N GLY A 37 6.05 3.24 1.30
CA GLY A 37 7.00 3.80 0.35
C GLY A 37 7.96 2.74 -0.14
N LYS A 38 8.67 3.05 -1.22
CA LYS A 38 9.77 2.20 -1.68
C LYS A 38 10.83 2.11 -0.58
N SER A 39 11.28 0.90 -0.30
CA SER A 39 12.36 0.67 0.63
C SER A 39 13.68 1.19 0.07
N ASN A 40 14.39 2.04 0.82
CA ASN A 40 15.77 2.39 0.53
C ASN A 40 16.67 1.27 1.06
N ILE A 41 16.88 0.24 0.24
CA ILE A 41 17.86 -0.79 0.54
C ILE A 41 19.23 -0.15 0.36
N THR A 42 19.99 0.00 1.44
CA THR A 42 21.34 0.54 1.36
C THR A 42 22.26 -0.47 0.66
N ALA A 43 23.30 0.02 0.00
CA ALA A 43 24.22 -0.81 -0.77
C ALA A 43 24.87 -1.94 0.07
N GLN A 44 24.93 -1.78 1.37
CA GLN A 44 25.52 -2.74 2.28
C GLN A 44 24.62 -3.92 2.62
N ASP A 45 23.28 -3.69 2.69
CA ASP A 45 22.29 -4.75 2.95
C ASP A 45 21.99 -5.58 1.70
N SER A 46 22.26 -5.02 0.53
CA SER A 46 21.64 -5.45 -0.72
C SER A 46 22.59 -6.05 -1.74
N ALA A 47 23.86 -5.69 -1.72
CA ALA A 47 24.78 -6.11 -2.79
C ALA A 47 24.93 -7.64 -2.89
N SER A 48 24.81 -8.36 -1.78
CA SER A 48 24.88 -9.82 -1.75
C SER A 48 23.54 -10.48 -1.98
N ILE A 49 22.45 -9.90 -1.47
CA ILE A 49 21.11 -10.49 -1.55
C ILE A 49 20.45 -10.15 -2.89
N LEU A 50 20.59 -8.91 -3.38
CA LEU A 50 20.01 -8.50 -4.65
C LEU A 50 20.68 -9.13 -5.87
N LYS A 51 21.96 -9.49 -5.80
CA LYS A 51 22.61 -10.27 -6.86
C LYS A 51 22.04 -11.68 -7.02
N LEU A 52 21.43 -12.22 -5.98
CA LEU A 52 20.74 -13.52 -6.02
C LEU A 52 19.30 -13.39 -6.53
N PHE A 53 18.75 -12.19 -6.55
CA PHE A 53 17.37 -11.94 -6.94
C PHE A 53 17.36 -11.13 -8.24
N ALA A 54 16.97 -11.81 -9.32
CA ALA A 54 16.76 -11.20 -10.64
C ALA A 54 15.78 -10.02 -10.60
N ASP A 55 15.63 -9.32 -11.72
CA ASP A 55 14.95 -8.03 -11.94
C ASP A 55 13.51 -7.87 -11.38
N ASP A 56 12.86 -8.96 -10.96
CA ASP A 56 11.48 -8.99 -10.50
C ASP A 56 11.34 -8.98 -8.96
N THR A 57 12.29 -8.39 -8.25
CA THR A 57 12.20 -8.20 -6.80
C THR A 57 11.89 -6.75 -6.45
N LYS A 58 10.84 -6.52 -5.66
CA LYS A 58 10.40 -5.21 -5.20
C LYS A 58 10.37 -5.16 -3.67
N SER A 59 10.71 -4.02 -3.11
CA SER A 59 10.78 -3.84 -1.67
C SER A 59 10.07 -2.55 -1.25
N PHE A 60 9.23 -2.66 -0.22
CA PHE A 60 8.37 -1.58 0.27
C PHE A 60 8.46 -1.49 1.79
N ASP A 61 8.66 -0.28 2.30
CA ASP A 61 8.63 -0.02 3.74
C ASP A 61 7.29 0.59 4.12
N PHE A 62 6.70 0.10 5.21
CA PHE A 62 5.47 0.65 5.78
C PHE A 62 5.49 0.61 7.30
N ARG A 63 4.54 1.29 7.90
CA ARG A 63 4.39 1.30 9.35
C ARG A 63 2.98 0.86 9.72
N VAL A 64 2.90 -0.20 10.52
CA VAL A 64 1.67 -0.62 11.18
C VAL A 64 1.46 0.24 12.41
N LYS A 65 0.25 0.73 12.62
CA LYS A 65 -0.17 1.45 13.82
C LYS A 65 -1.00 0.53 14.71
N GLU A 66 -1.23 0.97 15.94
CA GLU A 66 -1.91 0.18 16.97
C GLU A 66 -3.31 -0.30 16.58
N ASP A 67 -3.97 0.39 15.65
CA ASP A 67 -5.35 0.09 15.22
C ASP A 67 -5.43 -0.92 14.05
N ALA A 68 -4.30 -1.24 13.41
CA ALA A 68 -4.27 -2.16 12.27
C ALA A 68 -3.56 -3.45 12.69
N THR A 69 -4.32 -4.53 12.80
CA THR A 69 -3.80 -5.84 13.24
C THR A 69 -3.53 -6.80 12.10
N GLN A 70 -4.00 -6.50 10.91
CA GLN A 70 -3.88 -7.36 9.75
C GLN A 70 -3.40 -6.60 8.51
N VAL A 71 -2.48 -7.23 7.78
CA VAL A 71 -1.99 -6.77 6.47
C VAL A 71 -2.18 -7.89 5.46
N THR A 72 -2.88 -7.61 4.38
CA THR A 72 -3.09 -8.54 3.27
C THR A 72 -2.32 -8.05 2.05
N VAL A 73 -1.52 -8.91 1.45
CA VAL A 73 -0.98 -8.73 0.10
C VAL A 73 -1.89 -9.49 -0.85
N ALA A 74 -2.51 -8.79 -1.80
CA ALA A 74 -3.49 -9.39 -2.69
C ALA A 74 -3.14 -9.17 -4.17
N LEU A 75 -3.55 -10.10 -5.00
CA LEU A 75 -3.50 -10.03 -6.45
C LEU A 75 -4.83 -9.52 -6.98
N HIS A 76 -4.79 -8.42 -7.69
CA HIS A 76 -5.93 -7.84 -8.40
C HIS A 76 -5.70 -8.02 -9.90
N THR A 77 -6.49 -8.85 -10.55
CA THR A 77 -6.29 -9.21 -11.96
C THR A 77 -7.21 -8.43 -12.88
N PHE A 78 -6.72 -8.11 -14.06
CA PHE A 78 -7.42 -7.35 -15.09
C PHE A 78 -7.53 -8.17 -16.36
N THR A 79 -8.73 -8.58 -16.70
CA THR A 79 -9.02 -9.36 -17.91
C THR A 79 -10.29 -8.86 -18.56
N ASN A 80 -10.35 -8.89 -19.89
CA ASN A 80 -11.53 -8.42 -20.65
C ASN A 80 -11.99 -7.00 -20.27
N ARG A 81 -11.03 -6.11 -19.96
CA ARG A 81 -11.28 -4.71 -19.52
C ARG A 81 -12.04 -4.59 -18.20
N LYS A 82 -11.97 -5.59 -17.36
CA LYS A 82 -12.57 -5.58 -16.02
C LYS A 82 -11.58 -6.04 -14.97
N TRP A 83 -11.60 -5.38 -13.84
CA TRP A 83 -10.90 -5.82 -12.65
C TRP A 83 -11.74 -6.87 -11.93
N ALA A 84 -11.12 -8.00 -11.60
CA ALA A 84 -11.74 -9.02 -10.76
C ALA A 84 -11.69 -8.60 -9.28
N GLU A 85 -12.36 -9.32 -8.40
CA GLU A 85 -12.13 -9.14 -6.97
C GLU A 85 -10.71 -9.58 -6.62
N PRO A 86 -9.99 -8.84 -5.74
CA PRO A 86 -8.65 -9.21 -5.32
C PRO A 86 -8.64 -10.55 -4.58
N VAL A 87 -7.65 -11.36 -4.91
CA VAL A 87 -7.39 -12.65 -4.26
C VAL A 87 -6.19 -12.50 -3.33
N SER A 88 -6.31 -12.94 -2.07
CA SER A 88 -5.19 -12.90 -1.13
C SER A 88 -4.04 -13.79 -1.64
N LEU A 89 -2.83 -13.22 -1.67
CA LEU A 89 -1.58 -13.94 -1.87
C LEU A 89 -0.92 -14.27 -0.53
N ALA A 90 -1.05 -13.37 0.43
CA ALA A 90 -0.51 -13.53 1.78
C ALA A 90 -1.31 -12.69 2.78
N ASP A 91 -1.63 -13.30 3.91
CA ASP A 91 -2.28 -12.64 5.04
C ASP A 91 -1.35 -12.68 6.25
N PHE A 92 -1.09 -11.51 6.82
CA PHE A 92 -0.28 -11.35 8.03
C PHE A 92 -1.18 -10.80 9.13
N THR A 93 -1.40 -11.59 10.17
CA THR A 93 -2.23 -11.26 11.33
C THR A 93 -1.37 -10.99 12.56
N ASP A 94 -1.97 -10.41 13.59
CA ASP A 94 -1.34 -10.17 14.89
C ASP A 94 -0.03 -9.36 14.78
N LEU A 95 -0.05 -8.37 13.89
CA LEU A 95 1.08 -7.49 13.71
C LEU A 95 1.14 -6.47 14.86
N GLU A 96 2.29 -6.38 15.48
CA GLU A 96 2.58 -5.32 16.45
C GLU A 96 2.74 -3.97 15.75
N SER A 97 2.47 -2.88 16.47
CA SER A 97 2.75 -1.56 15.92
C SER A 97 4.26 -1.40 15.69
N GLY A 98 4.64 -0.96 14.49
CA GLY A 98 6.06 -0.87 14.16
C GLY A 98 6.35 -0.63 12.68
N LYS A 99 7.63 -0.65 12.36
CA LYS A 99 8.11 -0.57 10.98
C LYS A 99 8.27 -1.97 10.42
N TYR A 100 7.80 -2.16 9.21
CA TYR A 100 7.89 -3.40 8.47
C TYR A 100 8.46 -3.14 7.08
N ARG A 101 9.14 -4.16 6.56
CA ARG A 101 9.57 -4.23 5.16
C ARG A 101 8.92 -5.42 4.50
N LEU A 102 8.23 -5.15 3.41
CA LEU A 102 7.64 -6.16 2.53
C LEU A 102 8.54 -6.32 1.32
N ILE A 103 8.97 -7.55 1.06
CA ILE A 103 9.74 -7.90 -0.13
C ILE A 103 8.88 -8.85 -0.95
N ILE A 104 8.69 -8.52 -2.21
CA ILE A 104 7.94 -9.33 -3.17
C ILE A 104 8.91 -9.74 -4.26
N ARG A 105 9.07 -11.03 -4.47
CA ARG A 105 9.87 -11.63 -5.53
C ARG A 105 8.98 -12.45 -6.42
N ARG A 106 9.05 -12.22 -7.73
CA ARG A 106 8.36 -13.04 -8.71
C ARG A 106 9.36 -13.81 -9.57
N VAL A 107 9.14 -15.11 -9.74
CA VAL A 107 9.89 -15.98 -10.64
C VAL A 107 8.89 -16.79 -11.46
N GLY A 108 8.70 -16.41 -12.71
CA GLY A 108 7.62 -16.98 -13.53
C GLY A 108 6.26 -16.73 -12.88
N THR A 109 5.54 -17.80 -12.55
CA THR A 109 4.24 -17.76 -11.88
C THR A 109 4.33 -17.69 -10.36
N ILE A 110 5.48 -18.00 -9.79
CA ILE A 110 5.69 -18.05 -8.33
C ILE A 110 5.91 -16.65 -7.78
N VAL A 111 5.27 -16.35 -6.68
CA VAL A 111 5.43 -15.09 -5.94
C VAL A 111 5.82 -15.42 -4.50
N ASP A 112 7.05 -15.10 -4.16
CA ASP A 112 7.55 -15.17 -2.79
C ASP A 112 7.33 -13.82 -2.12
N ILE A 113 6.72 -13.84 -0.94
CA ILE A 113 6.39 -12.65 -0.16
C ILE A 113 7.04 -12.80 1.21
N TYR A 114 7.90 -11.84 1.54
CA TYR A 114 8.61 -11.79 2.82
C TYR A 114 8.15 -10.56 3.58
N LEU A 115 7.70 -10.75 4.79
CA LEU A 115 7.44 -9.66 5.73
C LEU A 115 8.50 -9.68 6.82
N CYS A 116 9.27 -8.61 6.90
CA CYS A 116 10.32 -8.42 7.88
C CYS A 116 9.87 -7.39 8.92
N SER A 117 9.91 -7.74 10.20
CA SER A 117 9.70 -6.80 11.29
C SER A 117 11.00 -6.06 11.59
N ASN A 118 10.90 -4.76 11.82
CA ASN A 118 12.01 -3.85 12.10
C ASN A 118 13.06 -3.74 10.96
N ALA A 119 13.86 -2.70 11.01
CA ALA A 119 14.88 -2.44 10.00
C ALA A 119 16.07 -3.44 10.04
N ASP A 120 16.14 -4.23 11.10
CA ASP A 120 17.21 -5.20 11.38
C ASP A 120 16.87 -6.65 11.00
N TYR A 121 15.70 -6.88 10.38
CA TYR A 121 15.26 -8.20 9.91
C TYR A 121 15.20 -9.26 11.04
N THR A 122 14.93 -8.87 12.26
CA THR A 122 14.91 -9.77 13.42
C THR A 122 13.83 -10.84 13.33
N ARG A 123 12.74 -10.58 12.62
CA ARG A 123 11.68 -11.56 12.37
C ARG A 123 11.27 -11.49 10.91
N VAL A 124 11.34 -12.62 10.22
CA VAL A 124 10.95 -12.76 8.82
C VAL A 124 9.85 -13.81 8.71
N VAL A 125 8.72 -13.43 8.11
CA VAL A 125 7.67 -14.37 7.70
C VAL A 125 7.73 -14.50 6.18
N HIS A 126 7.78 -15.73 5.68
CA HIS A 126 7.83 -16.03 4.25
C HIS A 126 6.60 -16.81 3.83
N ILE A 127 5.94 -16.36 2.80
CA ILE A 127 4.78 -17.02 2.18
C ILE A 127 5.05 -17.11 0.67
N THR A 128 4.84 -18.29 0.12
CA THR A 128 4.90 -18.53 -1.33
C THR A 128 3.49 -18.67 -1.87
N SER A 129 3.19 -17.96 -2.93
CA SER A 129 1.94 -18.00 -3.66
C SER A 129 2.18 -18.07 -5.16
N SER A 130 1.14 -18.01 -5.99
CA SER A 130 1.28 -18.05 -7.44
C SER A 130 0.29 -17.14 -8.14
N ILE A 131 0.70 -16.65 -9.32
CA ILE A 131 -0.16 -16.01 -10.31
C ILE A 131 -0.54 -17.06 -11.33
N ALA A 132 -1.83 -17.15 -11.66
CA ALA A 132 -2.28 -18.10 -12.66
C ALA A 132 -1.59 -17.83 -14.03
N PRO A 133 -1.09 -18.87 -14.71
CA PRO A 133 -0.30 -18.72 -15.93
C PRO A 133 -0.98 -17.87 -17.01
N GLU A 134 -2.31 -18.01 -17.14
CA GLU A 134 -3.10 -17.28 -18.13
C GLU A 134 -2.97 -15.75 -18.05
N HIS A 135 -2.71 -15.20 -16.87
CA HIS A 135 -2.49 -13.76 -16.72
C HIS A 135 -1.14 -13.32 -17.26
N LEU A 136 -0.11 -14.16 -17.13
CA LEU A 136 1.22 -13.89 -17.67
C LEU A 136 1.27 -14.10 -19.17
N ASP A 137 0.63 -15.15 -19.66
CA ASP A 137 0.51 -15.46 -21.09
C ASP A 137 -0.21 -14.33 -21.83
N ALA A 138 -1.32 -13.85 -21.27
CA ALA A 138 -2.06 -12.71 -21.83
C ALA A 138 -1.22 -11.42 -21.88
N LEU A 139 -0.31 -11.21 -20.93
CA LEU A 139 0.64 -10.09 -20.94
C LEU A 139 1.71 -10.28 -22.02
N SER A 140 2.20 -11.51 -22.21
CA SER A 140 3.23 -11.82 -23.22
C SER A 140 2.75 -11.60 -24.65
N GLU A 141 1.44 -11.69 -24.90
CA GLU A 141 0.82 -11.38 -26.18
C GLU A 141 0.68 -9.88 -26.47
N CYS A 142 0.96 -9.03 -25.49
CA CYS A 142 0.83 -7.59 -25.63
C CYS A 142 2.06 -6.98 -26.27
N ARG A 143 1.87 -6.03 -27.21
CA ARG A 143 2.96 -5.27 -27.82
C ARG A 143 3.51 -4.18 -26.91
N VAL A 144 2.67 -3.68 -26.03
CA VAL A 144 3.02 -2.62 -25.08
C VAL A 144 2.68 -3.12 -23.68
N VAL A 145 3.69 -3.15 -22.82
CA VAL A 145 3.52 -3.43 -21.39
C VAL A 145 3.96 -2.20 -20.62
N GLY A 146 3.05 -1.66 -19.81
CA GLY A 146 3.33 -0.58 -18.88
C GLY A 146 3.47 -1.12 -17.48
N GLN A 147 4.34 -0.49 -16.71
CA GLN A 147 4.58 -0.84 -15.31
C GLN A 147 4.41 0.40 -14.44
N PHE A 148 3.81 0.20 -13.28
CA PHE A 148 3.87 1.12 -12.15
C PHE A 148 4.49 0.38 -10.96
N GLU A 149 5.39 1.06 -10.28
CA GLU A 149 5.95 0.63 -9.01
C GLU A 149 5.78 1.79 -8.03
N LEU A 150 5.30 1.49 -6.83
CA LEU A 150 5.17 2.50 -5.80
C LEU A 150 6.56 3.08 -5.49
N SER A 151 6.80 4.28 -5.97
CA SER A 151 7.96 5.09 -5.59
C SER A 151 7.62 5.88 -4.32
N ASP A 152 8.55 6.60 -3.73
CA ASP A 152 8.47 7.37 -2.46
C ASP A 152 7.22 8.24 -2.22
N CYS A 153 6.17 8.03 -2.98
CA CYS A 153 4.87 8.62 -2.75
C CYS A 153 4.33 8.13 -1.41
N LYS A 154 4.24 9.04 -0.47
CA LYS A 154 3.54 8.86 0.81
C LYS A 154 2.06 8.59 0.52
N ALA A 155 1.73 7.38 0.10
CA ALA A 155 0.35 6.98 -0.03
C ALA A 155 -0.27 7.04 1.37
N ALA A 156 -1.18 7.99 1.58
CA ALA A 156 -2.01 7.99 2.76
C ALA A 156 -3.05 6.88 2.58
N ILE A 157 -2.93 5.81 3.32
CA ILE A 157 -3.89 4.72 3.30
C ILE A 157 -4.98 5.07 4.31
N GLY A 158 -6.22 5.27 3.86
CA GLY A 158 -7.42 5.30 4.69
C GLY A 158 -7.96 3.88 4.88
N ASP A 159 -8.93 3.72 5.76
CA ASP A 159 -9.47 2.44 6.26
C ASP A 159 -9.92 1.40 5.21
N ASP A 160 -10.09 1.78 3.95
CA ASP A 160 -10.49 0.87 2.85
C ASP A 160 -9.55 0.93 1.64
N SER A 161 -8.37 1.48 1.77
CA SER A 161 -7.53 1.79 0.63
C SER A 161 -6.69 0.59 0.18
N ARG A 162 -6.96 0.16 -1.03
CA ARG A 162 -6.12 -0.75 -1.81
C ARG A 162 -4.93 0.02 -2.34
N THR A 163 -3.76 -0.12 -1.73
CA THR A 163 -2.55 0.56 -2.21
C THR A 163 -1.83 -0.29 -3.23
N PRO A 164 -1.74 0.12 -4.49
CA PRO A 164 -0.98 -0.60 -5.49
C PRO A 164 0.51 -0.50 -5.17
N LEU A 165 1.16 -1.64 -5.04
CA LEU A 165 2.60 -1.76 -4.85
C LEU A 165 3.30 -1.93 -6.19
N TRP A 166 2.79 -2.82 -6.99
CA TRP A 166 3.37 -3.18 -8.27
C TRP A 166 2.25 -3.53 -9.27
N VAL A 167 2.22 -2.85 -10.39
CA VAL A 167 1.20 -3.01 -11.43
C VAL A 167 1.86 -3.32 -12.76
N LEU A 168 1.38 -4.33 -13.45
CA LEU A 168 1.72 -4.65 -14.83
C LEU A 168 0.45 -4.68 -15.66
N LEU A 169 0.38 -3.83 -16.68
CA LEU A 169 -0.73 -3.78 -17.62
C LEU A 169 -0.20 -3.92 -19.05
N GLY A 170 -0.91 -4.68 -19.84
CA GLY A 170 -0.63 -4.89 -21.24
C GLY A 170 -1.68 -4.30 -22.17
N ARG A 171 -1.25 -3.93 -23.38
CA ARG A 171 -2.10 -3.45 -24.46
C ARG A 171 -1.60 -3.94 -25.81
N LYS A 172 -2.52 -4.36 -26.69
CA LYS A 172 -2.14 -4.86 -28.04
C LYS A 172 -1.66 -3.76 -28.99
N GLN A 173 -2.15 -2.53 -28.84
CA GLN A 173 -1.81 -1.39 -29.70
C GLN A 173 -1.89 -0.06 -28.96
N GLY A 174 -1.12 0.93 -29.43
CA GLY A 174 -1.14 2.31 -28.92
C GLY A 174 -0.16 2.52 -27.76
N THR A 175 -0.36 3.59 -27.00
CA THR A 175 0.43 3.95 -25.82
C THR A 175 -0.27 3.51 -24.55
N LEU A 176 0.50 3.21 -23.52
CA LEU A 176 -0.01 2.82 -22.21
C LEU A 176 0.79 3.55 -21.13
N THR A 177 0.08 4.31 -20.30
CA THR A 177 0.63 4.92 -19.10
C THR A 177 -0.04 4.28 -17.90
N VAL A 178 0.75 3.73 -16.99
CA VAL A 178 0.27 3.11 -15.74
C VAL A 178 0.64 4.02 -14.58
N THR A 179 -0.33 4.34 -13.76
CA THR A 179 -0.18 5.25 -12.62
C THR A 179 -0.66 4.58 -11.33
N GLN A 180 -0.60 5.29 -10.22
CA GLN A 180 -1.17 4.82 -8.95
C GLN A 180 -2.68 4.56 -9.08
N ASP A 181 -3.39 5.34 -9.88
CA ASP A 181 -4.78 5.08 -10.28
C ASP A 181 -4.83 4.07 -11.45
N TYR A 182 -4.29 2.89 -11.19
CA TYR A 182 -4.10 1.85 -12.20
C TYR A 182 -5.41 1.32 -12.78
N GLN A 183 -6.52 1.43 -12.04
CA GLN A 183 -7.82 0.93 -12.47
C GLN A 183 -8.37 1.69 -13.68
N HIS A 184 -7.96 2.96 -13.84
CA HIS A 184 -8.32 3.81 -14.98
C HIS A 184 -7.23 3.86 -16.06
N SER A 185 -6.14 3.11 -15.89
CA SER A 185 -5.10 2.98 -16.92
C SER A 185 -5.65 2.18 -18.11
N GLY A 186 -5.43 2.65 -19.31
CA GLY A 186 -6.04 2.12 -20.56
C GLY A 186 -5.52 0.76 -21.04
N GLY A 187 -5.14 -0.15 -20.15
CA GLY A 187 -4.75 -1.52 -20.44
C GLY A 187 -5.91 -2.40 -20.94
N THR A 188 -5.61 -3.60 -21.41
CA THR A 188 -6.60 -4.62 -21.80
C THR A 188 -6.47 -5.89 -20.97
N THR A 189 -5.30 -6.15 -20.41
CA THR A 189 -4.99 -7.28 -19.54
C THR A 189 -3.89 -6.91 -18.57
N GLY A 190 -3.75 -7.64 -17.48
CA GLY A 190 -2.67 -7.45 -16.53
C GLY A 190 -3.05 -7.80 -15.10
N PHE A 191 -2.22 -7.35 -14.17
CA PHE A 191 -2.47 -7.52 -12.74
C PHE A 191 -1.83 -6.40 -11.92
N ALA A 192 -2.31 -6.26 -10.70
CA ALA A 192 -1.71 -5.43 -9.66
C ALA A 192 -1.49 -6.26 -8.39
N ILE A 193 -0.33 -6.12 -7.78
CA ILE A 193 -0.11 -6.55 -6.39
C ILE A 193 -0.40 -5.35 -5.51
N ILE A 194 -1.34 -5.52 -4.61
CA ILE A 194 -1.88 -4.46 -3.76
C ILE A 194 -1.69 -4.80 -2.29
N LEU A 195 -1.57 -3.78 -1.46
CA LEU A 195 -1.53 -3.88 -0.01
C LEU A 195 -2.85 -3.39 0.56
N GLN A 196 -3.42 -4.16 1.47
CA GLN A 196 -4.65 -3.83 2.20
C GLN A 196 -4.39 -3.94 3.70
N PHE A 197 -4.96 -3.03 4.47
CA PHE A 197 -4.93 -3.05 5.93
C PHE A 197 -6.35 -3.27 6.47
N ARG A 198 -6.44 -4.06 7.51
CA ARG A 198 -7.68 -4.35 8.24
C ARG A 198 -7.47 -4.30 9.74
#